data_df376940b57daab25950629466c79cd3
#
_entry.id   df376940b57daab25950629466c79cd3
#
_cell.length_a   1.000
_cell.length_b   1.000
_cell.length_c   1.000
_cell.angle_alpha   90.00
_cell.angle_beta   90.00
_cell.angle_gamma   90.00
#
_symmetry.space_group_name_H-M   'P 1'
#
loop_
_entity.id
_entity.type
_entity.pdbx_description
1 polymer ?
#
loop_
_entity_poly.entity_id
_entity_poly.type
_entity_poly.pdbx_seq_one_letter_code
_entity_poly.pdbx_strand_id
1 'polypeptide(L)'
;VKFYQVEPGSAEGGAAGQRVSMSEHQVKAQGSNGASRKLPKISFEFFPPKTEEMERTLWETIKRLSPLEPSFVSVTYGAGGSTRERTHATIVRILKETRLTPAAHLTCVDASRGEIDEVVARYHDAGVRHIVALRGDPASGMGGAYTARPDGYQTTAELVASIKKRYGDIEVSVSAYPEKHPQSPDFDADIDTLKAKVDAGAARAITQFFFDNDLYNRYVDKVRARGVEVPIVPGILPVQSFKQVSNVAARCGASVPSWIAEKFEGLDDDPETRKLIAATVAAGQVQKLAKHGVDNFHFYTMNRADLVFAISHLLGFRAGGVREAA
;
A
#
# COMPACT_ATOMS: atom_id res chain seq x y z
N VAL A 1 16.07 -11.57 41.72
CA VAL A 1 15.73 -12.98 41.81
C VAL A 1 16.89 -13.80 41.28
N LYS A 2 17.36 -14.75 42.07
CA LYS A 2 18.59 -15.50 42.11
C LYS A 2 19.16 -16.04 40.80
N PHE A 3 20.43 -15.69 40.58
CA PHE A 3 21.35 -16.40 39.69
C PHE A 3 21.78 -17.73 40.32
N TYR A 4 21.72 -18.82 39.54
CA TYR A 4 22.44 -20.06 39.90
C TYR A 4 23.76 -20.08 39.16
N GLN A 5 24.85 -20.00 39.93
CA GLN A 5 26.20 -20.41 39.53
C GLN A 5 26.30 -21.93 39.68
N VAL A 6 26.90 -22.58 38.68
CA VAL A 6 27.36 -23.97 38.76
C VAL A 6 28.86 -23.95 38.60
N GLU A 7 29.56 -24.37 39.63
CA GLU A 7 31.02 -24.58 39.67
C GLU A 7 31.46 -25.90 38.99
N PRO A 8 32.69 -26.02 38.53
CA PRO A 8 33.17 -27.18 37.80
C PRO A 8 33.73 -28.28 38.74
N GLY A 9 33.24 -29.49 38.56
CA GLY A 9 33.76 -30.70 39.16
C GLY A 9 34.76 -31.42 38.29
N SER A 10 35.97 -31.57 38.78
CA SER A 10 37.07 -32.40 38.28
C SER A 10 36.82 -33.89 38.52
N ALA A 11 37.14 -34.77 37.55
CA ALA A 11 37.69 -36.10 37.84
C ALA A 11 38.22 -36.77 36.54
N GLU A 12 39.38 -37.27 36.68
CA GLU A 12 40.24 -37.99 35.77
C GLU A 12 39.73 -39.37 35.37
N GLY A 13 40.26 -39.90 34.25
CA GLY A 13 40.30 -41.36 34.05
C GLY A 13 40.21 -41.86 32.64
N GLY A 14 41.33 -42.00 31.94
CA GLY A 14 41.80 -43.24 31.33
C GLY A 14 41.21 -43.75 30.02
N ALA A 15 42.04 -43.62 28.98
CA ALA A 15 42.47 -44.67 28.03
C ALA A 15 41.58 -45.12 26.87
N ALA A 16 42.28 -45.16 25.75
CA ALA A 16 42.19 -46.05 24.61
C ALA A 16 41.49 -45.49 23.34
N GLY A 17 42.36 -45.24 22.37
CA GLY A 17 42.06 -44.74 21.05
C GLY A 17 41.26 -45.69 20.17
N GLN A 18 40.42 -45.08 19.39
CA GLN A 18 40.09 -45.54 18.05
C GLN A 18 39.97 -44.33 17.15
N ARG A 19 40.91 -44.21 16.21
CA ARG A 19 40.85 -43.26 15.10
C ARG A 19 39.73 -43.75 14.16
N VAL A 20 38.63 -43.03 14.16
CA VAL A 20 37.63 -43.14 13.10
C VAL A 20 37.95 -42.07 12.08
N SER A 21 38.38 -42.50 10.88
CA SER A 21 38.62 -41.63 9.74
C SER A 21 37.25 -41.02 9.33
N MET A 22 37.12 -39.74 9.56
CA MET A 22 36.01 -38.95 8.97
C MET A 22 36.32 -38.72 7.50
N SER A 23 35.63 -39.42 6.61
CA SER A 23 35.61 -39.11 5.20
C SER A 23 34.99 -37.72 5.03
N GLU A 24 35.77 -36.79 4.45
CA GLU A 24 35.28 -35.48 4.01
C GLU A 24 34.20 -35.69 2.94
N HIS A 25 32.94 -35.67 3.31
CA HIS A 25 31.86 -35.42 2.38
C HIS A 25 31.92 -33.94 2.02
N GLN A 26 32.55 -33.63 0.90
CA GLN A 26 32.38 -32.36 0.21
C GLN A 26 30.88 -32.19 -0.11
N VAL A 27 30.17 -31.43 0.73
CA VAL A 27 28.87 -30.87 0.35
C VAL A 27 29.17 -29.84 -0.75
N LYS A 28 29.02 -30.27 -2.00
CA LYS A 28 28.95 -29.32 -3.12
C LYS A 28 27.81 -28.36 -2.82
N ALA A 29 28.16 -27.14 -2.42
CA ALA A 29 27.26 -26.01 -2.46
C ALA A 29 26.76 -25.89 -3.91
N GLN A 30 25.52 -26.30 -4.13
CA GLN A 30 24.83 -25.99 -5.37
C GLN A 30 24.77 -24.49 -5.48
N GLY A 31 25.50 -23.94 -6.46
CA GLY A 31 25.54 -22.53 -6.75
C GLY A 31 24.11 -22.02 -6.91
N SER A 32 23.64 -21.18 -5.98
CA SER A 32 22.51 -20.35 -6.21
C SER A 32 22.83 -19.47 -7.41
N ASN A 33 22.16 -19.67 -8.53
CA ASN A 33 22.16 -18.73 -9.62
C ASN A 33 21.79 -17.36 -9.04
N GLY A 34 22.76 -16.49 -8.87
CA GLY A 34 22.62 -15.11 -8.44
C GLY A 34 21.95 -14.28 -9.53
N ALA A 35 20.69 -14.56 -9.85
CA ALA A 35 19.85 -13.58 -10.50
C ALA A 35 19.65 -12.46 -9.48
N SER A 36 20.27 -11.32 -9.70
CA SER A 36 20.04 -10.08 -8.94
C SER A 36 18.55 -9.87 -8.82
N ARG A 37 18.00 -10.14 -7.62
CA ARG A 37 16.56 -10.07 -7.37
C ARG A 37 16.18 -8.60 -7.37
N LYS A 38 15.63 -8.12 -8.49
CA LYS A 38 15.15 -6.76 -8.62
C LYS A 38 14.19 -6.48 -7.46
N LEU A 39 14.46 -5.42 -6.69
CA LEU A 39 13.54 -5.00 -5.64
C LEU A 39 12.17 -4.66 -6.23
N PRO A 40 11.09 -4.98 -5.51
CA PRO A 40 9.77 -4.56 -5.92
C PRO A 40 9.67 -3.04 -5.93
N LYS A 41 8.75 -2.48 -6.70
CA LYS A 41 8.40 -1.06 -6.65
C LYS A 41 7.54 -0.79 -5.43
N ILE A 42 7.74 0.36 -4.78
CA ILE A 42 6.89 0.80 -3.67
C ILE A 42 6.32 2.19 -3.96
N SER A 43 5.17 2.47 -3.39
CA SER A 43 4.52 3.78 -3.38
C SER A 43 3.83 4.00 -2.04
N PHE A 44 3.61 5.25 -1.68
CA PHE A 44 3.09 5.64 -0.36
C PHE A 44 1.87 6.54 -0.50
N GLU A 45 0.87 6.32 0.37
CA GLU A 45 -0.28 7.20 0.49
C GLU A 45 -0.19 8.07 1.74
N PHE A 46 -0.50 9.35 1.57
CA PHE A 46 -0.56 10.35 2.64
C PHE A 46 -1.93 11.02 2.71
N PHE A 47 -2.26 11.53 3.89
CA PHE A 47 -3.44 12.36 4.11
C PHE A 47 -3.04 13.83 4.17
N PRO A 48 -3.83 14.75 3.54
CA PRO A 48 -3.58 16.18 3.67
C PRO A 48 -3.81 16.63 5.13
N PRO A 49 -2.92 17.48 5.68
CA PRO A 49 -2.99 17.87 7.07
C PRO A 49 -4.17 18.81 7.33
N LYS A 50 -4.74 18.73 8.54
CA LYS A 50 -5.82 19.63 9.00
C LYS A 50 -5.33 20.70 9.99
N THR A 51 -4.20 20.45 10.63
CA THR A 51 -3.57 21.34 11.62
C THR A 51 -2.08 21.45 11.34
N GLU A 52 -1.43 22.45 11.90
CA GLU A 52 0.02 22.64 11.80
C GLU A 52 0.81 21.46 12.39
N GLU A 53 0.31 20.83 13.45
CA GLU A 53 0.91 19.63 14.04
C GLU A 53 0.87 18.47 13.06
N MET A 54 -0.30 18.22 12.42
CA MET A 54 -0.44 17.20 11.38
C MET A 54 0.46 17.50 10.17
N GLU A 55 0.67 18.77 9.85
CA GLU A 55 1.57 19.18 8.78
C GLU A 55 3.03 18.85 9.11
N ARG A 56 3.49 19.17 10.32
CA ARG A 56 4.83 18.77 10.79
C ARG A 56 5.01 17.25 10.70
N THR A 57 4.05 16.48 11.23
CA THR A 57 4.07 15.01 11.19
C THR A 57 4.14 14.48 9.74
N LEU A 58 3.36 15.05 8.83
CA LEU A 58 3.39 14.68 7.41
C LEU A 58 4.78 14.93 6.80
N TRP A 59 5.37 16.12 7.04
CA TRP A 59 6.69 16.45 6.49
C TRP A 59 7.81 15.60 7.09
N GLU A 60 7.77 15.27 8.36
CA GLU A 60 8.69 14.32 8.98
C GLU A 60 8.55 12.93 8.34
N THR A 61 7.32 12.50 8.10
CA THR A 61 7.03 11.23 7.40
C THR A 61 7.59 11.24 5.98
N ILE A 62 7.35 12.29 5.20
CA ILE A 62 7.85 12.44 3.84
C ILE A 62 9.39 12.44 3.83
N LYS A 63 10.03 13.23 4.69
CA LYS A 63 11.50 13.27 4.81
C LYS A 63 12.09 11.90 5.13
N ARG A 64 11.45 11.13 5.99
CA ARG A 64 11.92 9.79 6.37
C ARG A 64 11.74 8.76 5.27
N LEU A 65 10.67 8.85 4.48
CA LEU A 65 10.36 7.86 3.44
C LEU A 65 10.93 8.22 2.06
N SER A 66 11.20 9.49 1.77
CA SER A 66 11.76 9.93 0.48
C SER A 66 13.05 9.22 0.08
N PRO A 67 14.02 8.95 1.00
CA PRO A 67 15.25 8.26 0.63
C PRO A 67 15.07 6.80 0.22
N LEU A 68 13.86 6.24 0.35
CA LEU A 68 13.51 4.90 -0.16
C LEU A 68 13.15 4.92 -1.65
N GLU A 69 13.14 6.09 -2.29
CA GLU A 69 12.89 6.32 -3.71
C GLU A 69 11.60 5.64 -4.21
N PRO A 70 10.43 5.94 -3.60
CA PRO A 70 9.17 5.38 -4.06
C PRO A 70 8.88 5.80 -5.51
N SER A 71 8.19 4.92 -6.27
CA SER A 71 7.80 5.21 -7.66
C SER A 71 6.86 6.42 -7.76
N PHE A 72 6.03 6.63 -6.74
CA PHE A 72 5.21 7.82 -6.54
C PHE A 72 4.72 7.90 -5.09
N VAL A 73 4.18 9.05 -4.73
CA VAL A 73 3.45 9.24 -3.48
C VAL A 73 2.07 9.81 -3.77
N SER A 74 1.01 9.29 -3.16
CA SER A 74 -0.33 9.81 -3.36
C SER A 74 -0.80 10.63 -2.16
N VAL A 75 -1.66 11.62 -2.41
CA VAL A 75 -2.30 12.42 -1.37
C VAL A 75 -3.81 12.30 -1.52
N THR A 76 -4.47 11.87 -0.44
CA THR A 76 -5.90 11.59 -0.45
C THR A 76 -6.75 12.84 -0.62
N TYR A 77 -8.00 12.62 -1.06
CA TYR A 77 -9.01 13.64 -1.27
C TYR A 77 -10.22 13.32 -0.37
N GLY A 78 -10.64 14.25 0.46
CA GLY A 78 -11.69 14.00 1.46
C GLY A 78 -13.05 13.74 0.82
N ALA A 79 -13.92 13.04 1.56
CA ALA A 79 -15.30 12.80 1.16
C ALA A 79 -16.00 14.11 0.76
N GLY A 80 -16.78 14.07 -0.33
CA GLY A 80 -17.43 15.26 -0.88
C GLY A 80 -16.49 16.41 -1.27
N GLY A 81 -15.19 16.11 -1.54
CA GLY A 81 -14.21 17.14 -1.91
C GLY A 81 -13.77 18.05 -0.75
N SER A 82 -14.05 17.69 0.49
CA SER A 82 -13.84 18.52 1.69
C SER A 82 -12.38 18.94 1.94
N THR A 83 -11.41 18.29 1.29
CA THR A 83 -9.98 18.60 1.43
C THR A 83 -9.35 19.18 0.16
N ARG A 84 -10.13 19.57 -0.85
CA ARG A 84 -9.66 20.02 -2.17
C ARG A 84 -8.44 20.93 -2.10
N GLU A 85 -8.56 22.06 -1.40
CA GLU A 85 -7.49 23.04 -1.32
C GLU A 85 -6.28 22.53 -0.52
N ARG A 86 -6.49 21.79 0.56
CA ARG A 86 -5.40 21.19 1.35
C ARG A 86 -4.64 20.13 0.55
N THR A 87 -5.37 19.29 -0.18
CA THR A 87 -4.76 18.29 -1.06
C THR A 87 -3.91 18.96 -2.13
N HIS A 88 -4.45 20.00 -2.79
CA HIS A 88 -3.71 20.78 -3.79
C HIS A 88 -2.46 21.41 -3.20
N ALA A 89 -2.58 22.11 -2.05
CA ALA A 89 -1.43 22.74 -1.39
C ALA A 89 -0.34 21.71 -1.01
N THR A 90 -0.74 20.55 -0.48
CA THR A 90 0.19 19.46 -0.13
C THR A 90 0.92 18.94 -1.37
N ILE A 91 0.20 18.69 -2.46
CA ILE A 91 0.76 18.20 -3.74
C ILE A 91 1.76 19.21 -4.31
N VAL A 92 1.38 20.49 -4.39
CA VAL A 92 2.27 21.56 -4.90
C VAL A 92 3.53 21.68 -4.05
N ARG A 93 3.40 21.55 -2.74
CA ARG A 93 4.54 21.62 -1.83
C ARG A 93 5.48 20.41 -2.03
N ILE A 94 4.93 19.19 -2.20
CA ILE A 94 5.74 17.98 -2.52
C ILE A 94 6.51 18.21 -3.82
N LEU A 95 5.88 18.73 -4.88
CA LEU A 95 6.53 19.05 -6.16
C LEU A 95 7.67 20.05 -6.01
N LYS A 96 7.50 21.10 -5.16
CA LYS A 96 8.48 22.16 -5.00
C LYS A 96 9.65 21.80 -4.09
N GLU A 97 9.39 21.03 -3.02
CA GLU A 97 10.37 20.82 -1.94
C GLU A 97 11.04 19.42 -2.00
N THR A 98 10.57 18.53 -2.88
CA THR A 98 11.09 17.15 -2.96
C THR A 98 11.35 16.72 -4.40
N ARG A 99 11.99 15.55 -4.57
CA ARG A 99 12.13 14.88 -5.88
C ARG A 99 11.06 13.81 -6.09
N LEU A 100 10.07 13.72 -5.22
CA LEU A 100 9.02 12.72 -5.31
C LEU A 100 8.06 13.05 -6.44
N THR A 101 7.51 12.03 -7.06
CA THR A 101 6.43 12.14 -8.03
C THR A 101 5.09 12.09 -7.29
N PRO A 102 4.36 13.19 -7.10
CA PRO A 102 3.07 13.13 -6.43
C PRO A 102 1.95 12.69 -7.38
N ALA A 103 1.03 11.88 -6.83
CA ALA A 103 -0.24 11.51 -7.43
C ALA A 103 -1.39 12.17 -6.65
N ALA A 104 -2.20 12.98 -7.30
CA ALA A 104 -3.33 13.63 -6.67
C ALA A 104 -4.55 12.71 -6.69
N HIS A 105 -5.15 12.42 -5.54
CA HIS A 105 -6.48 11.82 -5.54
C HIS A 105 -7.51 12.84 -6.05
N LEU A 106 -8.45 12.37 -6.84
CA LEU A 106 -9.56 13.15 -7.36
C LEU A 106 -10.83 12.32 -7.37
N THR A 107 -11.90 12.86 -6.82
CA THR A 107 -13.21 12.20 -6.80
C THR A 107 -14.19 12.97 -7.67
N CYS A 108 -15.16 12.26 -8.26
CA CYS A 108 -16.25 12.86 -9.03
C CYS A 108 -17.53 13.07 -8.22
N VAL A 109 -17.56 12.68 -6.94
CA VAL A 109 -18.72 12.85 -6.07
C VAL A 109 -19.03 14.32 -5.80
N ASP A 110 -20.30 14.66 -5.74
CA ASP A 110 -20.84 15.97 -5.34
C ASP A 110 -20.31 17.20 -6.15
N ALA A 111 -19.76 16.97 -7.37
CA ALA A 111 -19.22 18.02 -8.22
C ALA A 111 -19.71 17.89 -9.66
N SER A 112 -19.86 19.03 -10.34
CA SER A 112 -20.14 19.08 -11.77
C SER A 112 -18.90 18.68 -12.60
N ARG A 113 -19.09 18.33 -13.87
CA ARG A 113 -17.99 18.05 -14.79
C ARG A 113 -17.06 19.25 -14.91
N GLY A 114 -17.61 20.49 -14.99
CA GLY A 114 -16.82 21.71 -15.08
C GLY A 114 -15.91 21.91 -13.88
N GLU A 115 -16.43 21.76 -12.65
CA GLU A 115 -15.64 21.88 -11.42
C GLU A 115 -14.51 20.85 -11.34
N ILE A 116 -14.76 19.61 -11.77
CA ILE A 116 -13.72 18.57 -11.79
C ILE A 116 -12.68 18.88 -12.86
N ASP A 117 -13.10 19.31 -14.05
CA ASP A 117 -12.20 19.66 -15.14
C ASP A 117 -11.28 20.83 -14.79
N GLU A 118 -11.78 21.82 -14.07
CA GLU A 118 -10.98 22.93 -13.53
C GLU A 118 -9.94 22.44 -12.51
N VAL A 119 -10.32 21.48 -11.64
CA VAL A 119 -9.36 20.88 -10.70
C VAL A 119 -8.26 20.11 -11.43
N VAL A 120 -8.60 19.35 -12.47
CA VAL A 120 -7.62 18.64 -13.31
C VAL A 120 -6.68 19.63 -14.00
N ALA A 121 -7.23 20.73 -14.58
CA ALA A 121 -6.42 21.79 -15.18
C ALA A 121 -5.43 22.40 -14.18
N ARG A 122 -5.90 22.79 -12.99
CA ARG A 122 -5.04 23.31 -11.91
C ARG A 122 -3.92 22.34 -11.51
N TYR A 123 -4.21 21.03 -11.43
CA TYR A 123 -3.18 20.03 -11.17
C TYR A 123 -2.17 19.94 -12.30
N HIS A 124 -2.63 19.88 -13.56
CA HIS A 124 -1.77 19.82 -14.73
C HIS A 124 -0.86 21.06 -14.82
N ASP A 125 -1.42 22.26 -14.64
CA ASP A 125 -0.68 23.54 -14.66
C ASP A 125 0.35 23.63 -13.53
N ALA A 126 0.06 23.02 -12.38
CA ALA A 126 1.01 22.90 -11.26
C ALA A 126 2.14 21.88 -11.51
N GLY A 127 2.09 21.11 -12.61
CA GLY A 127 3.09 20.10 -12.95
C GLY A 127 2.74 18.67 -12.51
N VAL A 128 1.53 18.43 -11.99
CA VAL A 128 1.08 17.07 -11.67
C VAL A 128 0.89 16.25 -12.94
N ARG A 129 1.44 15.05 -12.95
CA ARG A 129 1.33 14.11 -14.08
C ARG A 129 0.78 12.74 -13.68
N HIS A 130 0.25 12.63 -12.46
CA HIS A 130 -0.38 11.41 -11.97
C HIS A 130 -1.61 11.75 -11.14
N ILE A 131 -2.75 11.13 -11.48
CA ILE A 131 -4.03 11.27 -10.77
C ILE A 131 -4.50 9.88 -10.34
N VAL A 132 -4.97 9.77 -9.09
CA VAL A 132 -5.73 8.63 -8.60
C VAL A 132 -7.21 8.99 -8.71
N ALA A 133 -7.86 8.50 -9.78
CA ALA A 133 -9.26 8.79 -10.08
C ALA A 133 -10.19 7.84 -9.32
N LEU A 134 -11.09 8.39 -8.53
CA LEU A 134 -12.02 7.68 -7.66
C LEU A 134 -13.44 8.18 -7.90
N ARG A 135 -14.43 7.36 -7.53
CA ARG A 135 -15.82 7.82 -7.47
C ARG A 135 -15.98 8.82 -6.32
N GLY A 136 -15.41 8.52 -5.19
CA GLY A 136 -15.58 9.21 -3.91
C GLY A 136 -16.77 8.69 -3.11
N ASP A 137 -16.76 9.01 -1.83
CA ASP A 137 -17.86 8.75 -0.92
C ASP A 137 -18.75 10.00 -0.80
N PRO A 138 -20.07 9.85 -0.63
CA PRO A 138 -20.97 10.98 -0.40
C PRO A 138 -20.59 11.71 0.91
N ALA A 139 -21.08 12.94 1.09
CA ALA A 139 -20.82 13.73 2.30
C ALA A 139 -21.26 13.02 3.59
N SER A 140 -22.22 12.08 3.50
CA SER A 140 -22.62 11.19 4.61
C SER A 140 -21.55 10.17 5.03
N GLY A 141 -20.46 10.07 4.28
CA GLY A 141 -19.34 9.18 4.55
C GLY A 141 -19.39 7.82 3.86
N MET A 142 -18.38 6.97 4.16
CA MET A 142 -18.28 5.62 3.62
C MET A 142 -19.52 4.77 3.94
N GLY A 143 -20.04 4.06 2.92
CA GLY A 143 -21.24 3.22 3.05
C GLY A 143 -22.56 3.93 2.76
N GLY A 144 -22.56 5.24 2.62
CA GLY A 144 -23.75 6.00 2.19
C GLY A 144 -24.14 5.70 0.74
N ALA A 145 -25.43 5.78 0.42
CA ALA A 145 -25.89 5.63 -0.96
C ALA A 145 -25.26 6.70 -1.85
N TYR A 146 -24.61 6.26 -2.92
CA TYR A 146 -24.05 7.17 -3.91
C TYR A 146 -25.08 7.53 -4.97
N THR A 147 -25.20 8.81 -5.25
CA THR A 147 -25.99 9.32 -6.38
C THR A 147 -25.15 10.34 -7.13
N ALA A 148 -24.87 10.07 -8.40
CA ALA A 148 -24.15 11.01 -9.23
C ALA A 148 -24.99 12.28 -9.47
N ARG A 149 -24.35 13.45 -9.50
CA ARG A 149 -25.02 14.68 -9.93
C ARG A 149 -25.40 14.56 -11.41
N PRO A 150 -26.56 15.07 -11.84
CA PRO A 150 -26.96 15.03 -13.27
C PRO A 150 -25.95 15.71 -14.19
N ASP A 151 -25.30 16.78 -13.72
CA ASP A 151 -24.26 17.55 -14.44
C ASP A 151 -22.83 17.08 -14.12
N GLY A 152 -22.68 16.01 -13.33
CA GLY A 152 -21.40 15.43 -12.93
C GLY A 152 -20.95 14.25 -13.82
N TYR A 153 -19.76 13.71 -13.52
CA TYR A 153 -19.34 12.43 -14.06
C TYR A 153 -20.14 11.31 -13.41
N GLN A 154 -20.80 10.47 -14.23
CA GLN A 154 -21.65 9.41 -13.71
C GLN A 154 -20.85 8.23 -13.17
N THR A 155 -19.67 8.01 -13.75
CA THR A 155 -18.75 6.91 -13.40
C THR A 155 -17.30 7.39 -13.33
N THR A 156 -16.47 6.65 -12.61
CA THR A 156 -15.01 6.88 -12.63
C THR A 156 -14.43 6.65 -14.03
N ALA A 157 -15.01 5.75 -14.83
CA ALA A 157 -14.57 5.53 -16.21
C ALA A 157 -14.76 6.78 -17.09
N GLU A 158 -15.88 7.49 -16.95
CA GLU A 158 -16.08 8.77 -17.64
C GLU A 158 -15.05 9.83 -17.22
N LEU A 159 -14.74 9.90 -15.93
CA LEU A 159 -13.68 10.79 -15.41
C LEU A 159 -12.32 10.45 -16.02
N VAL A 160 -11.94 9.16 -16.02
CA VAL A 160 -10.69 8.69 -16.65
C VAL A 160 -10.63 9.07 -18.13
N ALA A 161 -11.69 8.79 -18.88
CA ALA A 161 -11.76 9.13 -20.30
C ALA A 161 -11.60 10.63 -20.56
N SER A 162 -12.23 11.48 -19.74
CA SER A 162 -12.11 12.93 -19.84
C SER A 162 -10.68 13.41 -19.55
N ILE A 163 -10.03 12.90 -18.48
CA ILE A 163 -8.65 13.22 -18.16
C ILE A 163 -7.74 12.83 -19.32
N LYS A 164 -7.84 11.60 -19.83
CA LYS A 164 -6.98 11.10 -20.90
C LYS A 164 -7.20 11.84 -22.23
N LYS A 165 -8.43 12.25 -22.54
CA LYS A 165 -8.74 13.03 -23.73
C LYS A 165 -8.12 14.43 -23.68
N ARG A 166 -8.11 15.08 -22.52
CA ARG A 166 -7.63 16.47 -22.37
C ARG A 166 -6.12 16.53 -22.10
N TYR A 167 -5.61 15.57 -21.33
CA TYR A 167 -4.23 15.54 -20.83
C TYR A 167 -3.67 14.11 -21.01
N GLY A 168 -3.25 13.77 -22.22
CA GLY A 168 -2.74 12.44 -22.57
C GLY A 168 -1.49 12.05 -21.78
N ASP A 169 -0.73 13.02 -21.28
CA ASP A 169 0.48 12.88 -20.48
C ASP A 169 0.20 12.60 -18.97
N ILE A 170 -1.04 12.74 -18.50
CA ILE A 170 -1.41 12.35 -17.15
C ILE A 170 -1.57 10.83 -17.07
N GLU A 171 -0.81 10.20 -16.19
CA GLU A 171 -1.03 8.82 -15.78
C GLU A 171 -2.23 8.76 -14.82
N VAL A 172 -3.13 7.80 -15.04
CA VAL A 172 -4.31 7.65 -14.18
C VAL A 172 -4.28 6.29 -13.50
N SER A 173 -4.29 6.30 -12.17
CA SER A 173 -4.55 5.13 -11.32
C SER A 173 -6.01 5.11 -10.89
N VAL A 174 -6.55 3.92 -10.67
CA VAL A 174 -7.93 3.73 -10.21
C VAL A 174 -7.99 2.74 -9.05
N SER A 175 -9.12 2.68 -8.35
CA SER A 175 -9.35 1.70 -7.29
C SER A 175 -9.77 0.33 -7.83
N ALA A 176 -9.38 -0.73 -7.08
CA ALA A 176 -9.83 -2.11 -7.24
C ALA A 176 -10.20 -2.71 -5.88
N TYR A 177 -11.03 -3.74 -5.85
CA TYR A 177 -11.58 -4.31 -4.60
C TYR A 177 -11.46 -5.83 -4.59
N PRO A 178 -10.42 -6.40 -3.96
CA PRO A 178 -10.23 -7.84 -3.89
C PRO A 178 -11.40 -8.60 -3.24
N GLU A 179 -12.14 -7.93 -2.36
CA GLU A 179 -13.31 -8.47 -1.65
C GLU A 179 -14.64 -7.90 -2.18
N LYS A 180 -14.65 -7.30 -3.37
CA LYS A 180 -15.78 -6.60 -3.99
C LYS A 180 -16.09 -5.25 -3.30
N HIS A 181 -16.38 -4.24 -4.06
CA HIS A 181 -16.88 -2.97 -3.52
C HIS A 181 -18.23 -3.20 -2.80
N PRO A 182 -18.46 -2.64 -1.59
CA PRO A 182 -19.70 -2.87 -0.83
C PRO A 182 -21.00 -2.59 -1.61
N GLN A 183 -20.97 -1.60 -2.50
CA GLN A 183 -22.13 -1.23 -3.31
C GLN A 183 -22.24 -1.93 -4.65
N SER A 184 -21.25 -2.76 -5.04
CA SER A 184 -21.36 -3.59 -6.24
C SER A 184 -22.32 -4.76 -5.97
N PRO A 185 -23.23 -5.09 -6.89
CA PRO A 185 -24.18 -6.17 -6.69
C PRO A 185 -23.47 -7.51 -6.51
N ASP A 186 -22.46 -7.76 -7.32
CA ASP A 186 -21.65 -8.99 -7.29
C ASP A 186 -20.21 -8.73 -7.74
N PHE A 187 -19.36 -9.77 -7.73
CA PHE A 187 -17.97 -9.69 -8.13
C PHE A 187 -17.80 -9.41 -9.63
N ASP A 188 -18.68 -9.94 -10.45
CA ASP A 188 -18.58 -9.78 -11.89
C ASP A 188 -18.83 -8.33 -12.29
N ALA A 189 -19.86 -7.70 -11.73
CA ALA A 189 -20.13 -6.28 -11.92
C ALA A 189 -19.01 -5.37 -11.40
N ASP A 190 -18.36 -5.77 -10.31
CA ASP A 190 -17.22 -5.01 -9.76
C ASP A 190 -16.00 -5.08 -10.69
N ILE A 191 -15.71 -6.26 -11.23
CA ILE A 191 -14.62 -6.46 -12.22
C ILE A 191 -14.95 -5.76 -13.52
N ASP A 192 -16.19 -5.79 -14.00
CA ASP A 192 -16.63 -5.06 -15.20
C ASP A 192 -16.48 -3.55 -15.01
N THR A 193 -16.75 -3.05 -13.79
CA THR A 193 -16.49 -1.65 -13.42
C THR A 193 -14.99 -1.33 -13.50
N LEU A 194 -14.12 -2.22 -13.01
CA LEU A 194 -12.67 -2.06 -13.14
C LEU A 194 -12.24 -2.07 -14.61
N LYS A 195 -12.76 -3.03 -15.39
CA LYS A 195 -12.47 -3.11 -16.82
C LYS A 195 -12.85 -1.83 -17.55
N ALA A 196 -14.03 -1.27 -17.29
CA ALA A 196 -14.46 -0.01 -17.90
C ALA A 196 -13.50 1.15 -17.60
N LYS A 197 -12.93 1.24 -16.36
CA LYS A 197 -11.93 2.24 -16.02
C LYS A 197 -10.62 2.03 -16.79
N VAL A 198 -10.21 0.78 -16.99
CA VAL A 198 -8.99 0.43 -17.74
C VAL A 198 -9.18 0.70 -19.22
N ASP A 199 -10.30 0.31 -19.80
CA ASP A 199 -10.66 0.59 -21.20
C ASP A 199 -10.72 2.11 -21.47
N ALA A 200 -11.08 2.92 -20.46
CA ALA A 200 -11.06 4.38 -20.51
C ALA A 200 -9.64 4.99 -20.44
N GLY A 201 -8.59 4.19 -20.18
CA GLY A 201 -7.20 4.61 -20.19
C GLY A 201 -6.50 4.65 -18.81
N ALA A 202 -7.04 3.99 -17.80
CA ALA A 202 -6.32 3.82 -16.53
C ALA A 202 -5.08 2.94 -16.73
N ALA A 203 -3.94 3.37 -16.19
CA ALA A 203 -2.64 2.72 -16.35
C ALA A 203 -2.34 1.65 -15.27
N ARG A 204 -3.04 1.70 -14.15
CA ARG A 204 -2.94 0.73 -13.04
C ARG A 204 -4.18 0.78 -12.16
N ALA A 205 -4.38 -0.28 -11.37
CA ALA A 205 -5.37 -0.31 -10.31
C ALA A 205 -4.69 -0.53 -8.95
N ILE A 206 -5.03 0.28 -7.95
CA ILE A 206 -4.57 0.13 -6.57
C ILE A 206 -5.71 -0.52 -5.78
N THR A 207 -5.42 -1.62 -5.07
CA THR A 207 -6.49 -2.32 -4.36
C THR A 207 -6.83 -1.65 -3.03
N GLN A 208 -8.08 -1.79 -2.60
CA GLN A 208 -8.41 -1.65 -1.19
C GLN A 208 -7.52 -2.61 -0.39
N PHE A 209 -7.16 -2.25 0.85
CA PHE A 209 -6.38 -3.14 1.70
C PHE A 209 -7.14 -4.46 1.96
N PHE A 210 -6.38 -5.51 2.17
CA PHE A 210 -6.84 -6.86 2.49
C PHE A 210 -5.80 -7.55 3.36
N PHE A 211 -6.17 -8.68 3.98
CA PHE A 211 -5.24 -9.43 4.85
C PHE A 211 -5.05 -10.88 4.40
N ASP A 212 -5.89 -11.38 3.50
CA ASP A 212 -5.78 -12.71 2.90
C ASP A 212 -5.16 -12.62 1.50
N ASN A 213 -3.92 -13.10 1.38
CA ASN A 213 -3.20 -13.09 0.10
C ASN A 213 -3.83 -13.99 -0.96
N ASP A 214 -4.43 -15.11 -0.55
CA ASP A 214 -5.05 -16.05 -1.49
C ASP A 214 -6.31 -15.43 -2.11
N LEU A 215 -7.00 -14.59 -1.35
CA LEU A 215 -8.12 -13.81 -1.85
C LEU A 215 -7.67 -12.80 -2.92
N TYR A 216 -6.58 -12.09 -2.67
CA TYR A 216 -5.99 -11.20 -3.68
C TYR A 216 -5.56 -11.96 -4.95
N ASN A 217 -4.89 -13.10 -4.80
CA ASN A 217 -4.45 -13.89 -5.94
C ASN A 217 -5.65 -14.35 -6.80
N ARG A 218 -6.69 -14.91 -6.16
CA ARG A 218 -7.94 -15.29 -6.86
C ARG A 218 -8.63 -14.12 -7.55
N TYR A 219 -8.58 -12.94 -6.92
CA TYR A 219 -9.10 -11.72 -7.54
C TYR A 219 -8.33 -11.35 -8.81
N VAL A 220 -7.00 -11.35 -8.75
CA VAL A 220 -6.14 -11.06 -9.92
C VAL A 220 -6.42 -12.04 -11.05
N ASP A 221 -6.56 -13.35 -10.76
CA ASP A 221 -6.89 -14.36 -11.78
C ASP A 221 -8.22 -14.04 -12.48
N LYS A 222 -9.26 -13.67 -11.73
CA LYS A 222 -10.55 -13.25 -12.30
C LYS A 222 -10.45 -11.99 -13.15
N VAL A 223 -9.68 -11.00 -12.68
CA VAL A 223 -9.42 -9.75 -13.42
C VAL A 223 -8.70 -10.02 -14.73
N ARG A 224 -7.69 -10.90 -14.72
CA ARG A 224 -6.97 -11.34 -15.93
C ARG A 224 -7.88 -12.09 -16.91
N ALA A 225 -8.74 -12.97 -16.41
CA ALA A 225 -9.74 -13.67 -17.23
C ALA A 225 -10.73 -12.73 -17.94
N ARG A 226 -10.92 -11.49 -17.44
CA ARG A 226 -11.72 -10.44 -18.10
C ARG A 226 -10.90 -9.57 -19.06
N GLY A 227 -9.62 -9.91 -19.33
CA GLY A 227 -8.75 -9.20 -20.25
C GLY A 227 -8.20 -7.87 -19.71
N VAL A 228 -8.14 -7.71 -18.41
CA VAL A 228 -7.50 -6.55 -17.77
C VAL A 228 -6.02 -6.86 -17.53
N GLU A 229 -5.12 -6.18 -18.25
CA GLU A 229 -3.68 -6.45 -18.24
C GLU A 229 -2.86 -5.45 -17.41
N VAL A 230 -3.44 -4.30 -17.04
CA VAL A 230 -2.73 -3.29 -16.24
C VAL A 230 -2.30 -3.85 -14.87
N PRO A 231 -1.23 -3.32 -14.26
CA PRO A 231 -0.81 -3.71 -12.91
C PRO A 231 -1.94 -3.57 -11.90
N ILE A 232 -2.20 -4.65 -11.15
CA ILE A 232 -3.07 -4.64 -9.97
C ILE A 232 -2.15 -4.55 -8.75
N VAL A 233 -2.04 -3.36 -8.19
CA VAL A 233 -1.11 -3.04 -7.12
C VAL A 233 -1.77 -3.28 -5.78
N PRO A 234 -1.32 -4.24 -4.96
CA PRO A 234 -1.90 -4.47 -3.64
C PRO A 234 -1.68 -3.28 -2.71
N GLY A 235 -2.78 -2.81 -2.12
CA GLY A 235 -2.79 -1.84 -1.04
C GLY A 235 -2.51 -2.51 0.29
N ILE A 236 -1.42 -2.12 0.95
CA ILE A 236 -0.96 -2.70 2.21
C ILE A 236 -1.23 -1.72 3.36
N LEU A 237 -2.02 -2.14 4.33
CA LEU A 237 -2.32 -1.37 5.53
C LEU A 237 -1.65 -2.01 6.76
N PRO A 238 -0.57 -1.43 7.30
CA PRO A 238 -0.02 -1.91 8.57
C PRO A 238 -1.00 -1.71 9.72
N VAL A 239 -1.27 -2.78 10.47
CA VAL A 239 -2.25 -2.77 11.59
C VAL A 239 -1.67 -2.01 12.79
N GLN A 240 -1.95 -0.73 12.91
CA GLN A 240 -1.48 0.09 14.03
C GLN A 240 -2.35 -0.03 15.29
N SER A 241 -3.64 -0.28 15.10
CA SER A 241 -4.63 -0.56 16.13
C SER A 241 -5.64 -1.53 15.56
N PHE A 242 -5.78 -2.69 16.19
CA PHE A 242 -6.74 -3.71 15.75
C PHE A 242 -8.17 -3.17 15.72
N LYS A 243 -8.57 -2.46 16.79
CA LYS A 243 -9.91 -1.84 16.88
C LYS A 243 -10.18 -0.86 15.74
N GLN A 244 -9.20 0.01 15.41
CA GLN A 244 -9.37 0.98 14.32
C GLN A 244 -9.44 0.29 12.96
N VAL A 245 -8.57 -0.68 12.71
CA VAL A 245 -8.54 -1.43 11.46
C VAL A 245 -9.83 -2.21 11.25
N SER A 246 -10.35 -2.90 12.27
CA SER A 246 -11.62 -3.61 12.20
C SER A 246 -12.79 -2.69 11.88
N ASN A 247 -12.84 -1.50 12.48
CA ASN A 247 -13.88 -0.51 12.20
C ASN A 247 -13.81 0.05 10.76
N VAL A 248 -12.60 0.26 10.25
CA VAL A 248 -12.42 0.74 8.87
C VAL A 248 -12.73 -0.39 7.89
N ALA A 249 -12.24 -1.61 8.14
CA ALA A 249 -12.47 -2.78 7.31
C ALA A 249 -13.97 -3.05 7.11
N ALA A 250 -14.75 -3.03 8.19
CA ALA A 250 -16.20 -3.22 8.13
C ALA A 250 -16.90 -2.21 7.20
N ARG A 251 -16.43 -0.95 7.15
CA ARG A 251 -16.96 0.09 6.27
C ARG A 251 -16.50 -0.02 4.83
N CYS A 252 -15.29 -0.53 4.62
CA CYS A 252 -14.70 -0.71 3.28
C CYS A 252 -15.08 -2.04 2.62
N GLY A 253 -15.77 -2.94 3.34
CA GLY A 253 -16.07 -4.29 2.86
C GLY A 253 -14.86 -5.21 2.86
N ALA A 254 -13.82 -4.90 3.63
CA ALA A 254 -12.66 -5.76 3.80
C ALA A 254 -12.83 -6.67 5.02
N SER A 255 -12.44 -7.93 4.91
CA SER A 255 -12.45 -8.88 6.01
C SER A 255 -11.18 -8.77 6.86
N VAL A 256 -11.32 -9.02 8.17
CA VAL A 256 -10.19 -9.13 9.08
C VAL A 256 -10.18 -10.56 9.64
N PRO A 257 -9.26 -11.43 9.17
CA PRO A 257 -9.16 -12.80 9.63
C PRO A 257 -8.90 -12.92 11.15
N SER A 258 -9.42 -13.96 11.79
CA SER A 258 -9.29 -14.18 13.25
C SER A 258 -7.83 -14.24 13.71
N TRP A 259 -6.92 -14.78 12.90
CA TRP A 259 -5.50 -14.86 13.23
C TRP A 259 -4.85 -13.48 13.43
N ILE A 260 -5.41 -12.41 12.84
CA ILE A 260 -4.95 -11.04 13.10
C ILE A 260 -5.38 -10.62 14.50
N ALA A 261 -6.66 -10.87 14.88
CA ALA A 261 -7.13 -10.56 16.22
C ALA A 261 -6.24 -11.22 17.29
N GLU A 262 -5.96 -12.51 17.13
CA GLU A 262 -5.11 -13.30 18.03
C GLU A 262 -3.70 -12.72 18.18
N LYS A 263 -3.10 -12.18 17.11
CA LYS A 263 -1.76 -11.55 17.16
C LYS A 263 -1.73 -10.22 17.90
N PHE A 264 -2.85 -9.53 18.01
CA PHE A 264 -2.96 -8.22 18.65
C PHE A 264 -3.67 -8.27 20.00
N GLU A 265 -4.13 -9.46 20.44
CA GLU A 265 -4.76 -9.65 21.74
C GLU A 265 -3.82 -9.26 22.86
N GLY A 266 -4.33 -8.48 23.82
CA GLY A 266 -3.59 -8.00 24.99
C GLY A 266 -2.54 -6.90 24.70
N LEU A 267 -2.47 -6.36 23.47
CA LEU A 267 -1.48 -5.34 23.10
C LEU A 267 -2.04 -3.90 23.07
N ASP A 268 -3.24 -3.68 23.58
CA ASP A 268 -3.85 -2.34 23.54
C ASP A 268 -3.02 -1.30 24.31
N ASP A 269 -2.45 -1.69 25.43
CA ASP A 269 -1.63 -0.84 26.31
C ASP A 269 -0.11 -1.01 26.08
N ASP A 270 0.31 -1.83 25.09
CA ASP A 270 1.72 -2.01 24.71
C ASP A 270 1.96 -1.57 23.27
N PRO A 271 2.13 -0.26 23.02
CA PRO A 271 2.31 0.28 21.68
C PRO A 271 3.62 -0.18 21.00
N GLU A 272 4.66 -0.49 21.77
CA GLU A 272 5.95 -0.89 21.20
C GLU A 272 5.90 -2.32 20.66
N THR A 273 5.40 -3.28 21.44
CA THR A 273 5.18 -4.65 20.96
C THR A 273 4.19 -4.67 19.79
N ARG A 274 3.12 -3.89 19.88
CA ARG A 274 2.12 -3.76 18.81
C ARG A 274 2.74 -3.30 17.49
N LYS A 275 3.67 -2.33 17.51
CA LYS A 275 4.39 -1.88 16.30
C LYS A 275 5.25 -3.00 15.69
N LEU A 276 5.95 -3.78 16.52
CA LEU A 276 6.77 -4.90 16.06
C LEU A 276 5.92 -5.97 15.38
N ILE A 277 4.80 -6.34 15.99
CA ILE A 277 3.85 -7.31 15.42
C ILE A 277 3.26 -6.76 14.11
N ALA A 278 2.85 -5.49 14.09
CA ALA A 278 2.31 -4.85 12.88
C ALA A 278 3.32 -4.86 11.71
N ALA A 279 4.58 -4.55 11.98
CA ALA A 279 5.64 -4.60 10.97
C ALA A 279 5.87 -6.02 10.46
N THR A 280 5.89 -7.01 11.36
CA THR A 280 6.09 -8.44 11.02
C THR A 280 4.94 -8.97 10.16
N VAL A 281 3.70 -8.67 10.52
CA VAL A 281 2.49 -9.08 9.77
C VAL A 281 2.52 -8.51 8.36
N ALA A 282 2.72 -7.20 8.22
CA ALA A 282 2.73 -6.54 6.92
C ALA A 282 3.92 -6.97 6.05
N ALA A 283 5.13 -7.11 6.62
CA ALA A 283 6.29 -7.62 5.89
C ALA A 283 6.06 -9.06 5.42
N GLY A 284 5.50 -9.91 6.25
CA GLY A 284 5.14 -11.28 5.87
C GLY A 284 4.11 -11.35 4.75
N GLN A 285 3.10 -10.47 4.77
CA GLN A 285 2.12 -10.32 3.70
C GLN A 285 2.81 -9.98 2.37
N VAL A 286 3.63 -8.93 2.36
CA VAL A 286 4.34 -8.48 1.15
C VAL A 286 5.32 -9.54 0.63
N GLN A 287 6.08 -10.20 1.52
CA GLN A 287 7.01 -11.26 1.12
C GLN A 287 6.29 -12.45 0.47
N LYS A 288 5.12 -12.84 0.97
CA LYS A 288 4.30 -13.89 0.36
C LYS A 288 3.81 -13.46 -1.02
N LEU A 289 3.27 -12.25 -1.17
CA LEU A 289 2.84 -11.71 -2.46
C LEU A 289 4.00 -11.62 -3.46
N ALA A 290 5.17 -11.16 -3.03
CA ALA A 290 6.36 -11.09 -3.87
C ALA A 290 6.83 -12.49 -4.36
N LYS A 291 6.68 -13.54 -3.55
CA LYS A 291 6.95 -14.92 -3.97
C LYS A 291 5.98 -15.41 -5.06
N HIS A 292 4.78 -14.84 -5.14
CA HIS A 292 3.78 -15.10 -6.19
C HIS A 292 3.91 -14.15 -7.39
N GLY A 293 5.03 -13.41 -7.49
CA GLY A 293 5.34 -12.58 -8.66
C GLY A 293 4.83 -11.14 -8.57
N VAL A 294 4.28 -10.70 -7.44
CA VAL A 294 3.91 -9.30 -7.25
C VAL A 294 5.17 -8.47 -7.05
N ASP A 295 5.37 -7.47 -7.90
CA ASP A 295 6.56 -6.61 -7.93
C ASP A 295 6.27 -5.13 -7.68
N ASN A 296 5.06 -4.79 -7.24
CA ASN A 296 4.65 -3.42 -6.99
C ASN A 296 3.68 -3.36 -5.81
N PHE A 297 3.93 -2.48 -4.84
CA PHE A 297 3.15 -2.39 -3.60
C PHE A 297 2.83 -0.94 -3.26
N HIS A 298 1.62 -0.71 -2.77
CA HIS A 298 1.18 0.60 -2.31
C HIS A 298 0.89 0.57 -0.80
N PHE A 299 1.57 1.41 -0.02
CA PHE A 299 1.42 1.42 1.44
C PHE A 299 0.56 2.58 1.91
N TYR A 300 -0.49 2.27 2.64
CA TYR A 300 -1.32 3.23 3.38
C TYR A 300 -0.57 3.65 4.65
N THR A 301 0.15 4.77 4.60
CA THR A 301 1.08 5.17 5.68
C THR A 301 0.38 5.68 6.92
N MET A 302 -0.84 6.16 6.81
CA MET A 302 -1.56 6.89 7.87
C MET A 302 -0.75 8.09 8.40
N ASN A 303 0.09 8.69 7.56
CA ASN A 303 1.08 9.73 7.89
C ASN A 303 2.05 9.32 9.02
N ARG A 304 2.40 8.03 9.11
CA ARG A 304 3.36 7.49 10.08
C ARG A 304 4.45 6.71 9.35
N ALA A 305 5.68 7.22 9.43
CA ALA A 305 6.81 6.63 8.73
C ALA A 305 7.30 5.31 9.33
N ASP A 306 7.24 5.17 10.66
CA ASP A 306 7.97 4.13 11.40
C ASP A 306 7.71 2.71 10.89
N LEU A 307 6.43 2.32 10.82
CA LEU A 307 6.05 0.99 10.36
C LEU A 307 6.42 0.78 8.89
N VAL A 308 6.08 1.74 8.03
CA VAL A 308 6.33 1.61 6.58
C VAL A 308 7.82 1.60 6.29
N PHE A 309 8.62 2.41 6.99
CA PHE A 309 10.06 2.39 6.88
C PHE A 309 10.65 1.04 7.32
N ALA A 310 10.20 0.50 8.48
CA ALA A 310 10.64 -0.80 8.97
C ALA A 310 10.28 -1.93 7.99
N ILE A 311 9.03 -1.94 7.47
CA ILE A 311 8.58 -2.92 6.47
C ILE A 311 9.43 -2.81 5.21
N SER A 312 9.64 -1.60 4.68
CA SER A 312 10.48 -1.36 3.49
C SER A 312 11.91 -1.85 3.72
N HIS A 313 12.46 -1.62 4.91
CA HIS A 313 13.79 -2.10 5.27
C HIS A 313 13.87 -3.64 5.31
N LEU A 314 12.86 -4.32 5.86
CA LEU A 314 12.74 -5.79 5.84
C LEU A 314 12.62 -6.35 4.42
N LEU A 315 12.09 -5.56 3.49
CA LEU A 315 11.99 -5.91 2.07
C LEU A 315 13.27 -5.63 1.26
N GLY A 316 14.31 -5.08 1.91
CA GLY A 316 15.59 -4.80 1.27
C GLY A 316 15.80 -3.36 0.83
N PHE A 317 14.84 -2.46 0.98
CA PHE A 317 15.02 -1.05 0.66
C PHE A 317 15.98 -0.37 1.64
N ARG A 318 16.83 0.51 1.12
CA ARG A 318 17.81 1.28 1.92
C ARG A 318 17.76 2.74 1.53
N ALA A 319 17.97 3.62 2.50
CA ALA A 319 18.15 5.04 2.23
C ALA A 319 19.45 5.25 1.42
N GLY A 320 19.35 5.94 0.27
CA GLY A 320 20.50 6.23 -0.59
C GLY A 320 20.85 5.17 -1.64
N GLY A 321 19.89 4.30 -1.99
CA GLY A 321 20.01 3.33 -3.09
C GLY A 321 20.12 1.87 -2.64
N VAL A 322 19.88 0.99 -3.59
CA VAL A 322 19.92 -0.46 -3.42
C VAL A 322 21.34 -0.89 -3.06
N ARG A 323 21.57 -1.43 -1.85
CA ARG A 323 22.71 -2.32 -1.65
C ARG A 323 22.33 -3.70 -2.19
N GLU A 324 23.11 -4.22 -3.12
CA GLU A 324 23.01 -5.62 -3.51
C GLU A 324 22.95 -6.48 -2.24
N ALA A 325 21.95 -7.36 -2.18
CA ALA A 325 21.86 -8.32 -1.11
C ALA A 325 23.09 -9.22 -1.17
N ALA A 326 23.89 -9.20 -0.10
CA ALA A 326 25.03 -10.10 0.08
C ALA A 326 24.55 -11.56 0.26
#